data_86c3310d0d8262f4e0f5678bb5762f60
#
_entry.id   86c3310d0d8262f4e0f5678bb5762f60
#
_cell.length_a   1.000
_cell.length_b   1.000
_cell.length_c   1.000
_cell.angle_alpha   90.00
_cell.angle_beta   90.00
_cell.angle_gamma   90.00
#
_symmetry.space_group_name_H-M   'P 1'
#
loop_
_entity.id
_entity.type
_entity.pdbx_description
1 polymer ?
#
loop_
_entity_poly.entity_id
_entity_poly.type
_entity_poly.pdbx_seq_one_letter_code
_entity_poly.pdbx_strand_id
1 'polypeptide(L)'
;LGRADAERVQPGLLMPLSATWWLAPSGSRGLTARFWDVENCRLESVTTGRAAGTDPTFQRADNIPLVWGASVRALLSGPLRLTGATRRTDGALAPSARTTVRHCGGYDDIDLAAIAHELRALQRGPGAASFEAPLPPVRLLLPDPSGLGRIDLDEIHQQYVWPVCDMAGEEHL
;
A
#
# COMPACT_ATOMS: atom_id res chain seq x y z
N LEU A 1 -17.38 -17.02 -18.00
CA LEU A 1 -16.61 -16.14 -17.06
C LEU A 1 -15.67 -15.30 -17.90
N GLY A 2 -16.05 -14.03 -18.15
CA GLY A 2 -15.32 -13.11 -19.01
C GLY A 2 -13.90 -12.86 -18.46
N ARG A 3 -12.93 -13.01 -19.34
CA ARG A 3 -11.58 -12.49 -19.15
C ARG A 3 -11.74 -10.97 -19.13
N ALA A 4 -11.64 -10.36 -17.96
CA ALA A 4 -11.52 -8.91 -17.87
C ALA A 4 -10.26 -8.55 -18.68
N ASP A 5 -10.43 -7.72 -19.72
CA ASP A 5 -9.33 -7.23 -20.53
C ASP A 5 -8.38 -6.41 -19.64
N ALA A 6 -7.32 -7.06 -19.21
CA ALA A 6 -6.29 -6.42 -18.41
C ALA A 6 -5.32 -5.74 -19.36
N GLU A 7 -5.24 -4.43 -19.33
CA GLU A 7 -4.33 -3.61 -20.11
C GLU A 7 -2.89 -3.80 -19.64
N ARG A 8 -1.95 -3.97 -20.56
CA ARG A 8 -0.53 -3.92 -20.21
C ARG A 8 -0.13 -2.50 -19.88
N VAL A 9 0.52 -2.35 -18.73
CA VAL A 9 0.99 -1.05 -18.25
C VAL A 9 2.44 -1.16 -17.79
N GLN A 10 3.12 -0.02 -17.78
CA GLN A 10 4.46 0.08 -17.24
C GLN A 10 4.47 1.21 -16.20
N PRO A 11 4.18 0.91 -14.94
CA PRO A 11 4.34 1.88 -13.86
C PRO A 11 5.79 2.36 -13.78
N GLY A 12 5.98 3.57 -13.31
CA GLY A 12 7.29 4.12 -13.04
C GLY A 12 7.95 3.49 -11.81
N LEU A 13 8.70 4.31 -11.06
CA LEU A 13 9.26 3.91 -9.77
C LEU A 13 8.15 3.93 -8.71
N LEU A 14 7.84 2.77 -8.16
CA LEU A 14 6.82 2.60 -7.13
C LEU A 14 7.45 2.70 -5.74
N MET A 15 7.09 3.74 -4.99
CA MET A 15 7.41 3.88 -3.58
C MET A 15 6.32 3.20 -2.74
N PRO A 16 6.64 2.22 -1.88
CA PRO A 16 5.64 1.58 -1.04
C PRO A 16 5.10 2.54 0.02
N LEU A 17 3.78 2.55 0.21
CA LEU A 17 3.08 3.37 1.19
C LEU A 17 2.48 2.52 2.31
N SER A 18 1.81 1.44 1.97
CA SER A 18 1.13 0.59 2.95
C SER A 18 0.81 -0.79 2.41
N ALA A 19 0.62 -1.74 3.32
CA ALA A 19 -0.03 -3.01 3.04
C ALA A 19 -1.01 -3.32 4.17
N THR A 20 -2.27 -3.52 3.80
CA THR A 20 -3.37 -3.70 4.76
C THR A 20 -4.04 -5.05 4.55
N TRP A 21 -4.07 -5.87 5.58
CA TRP A 21 -4.88 -7.08 5.61
C TRP A 21 -6.33 -6.73 5.88
N TRP A 22 -7.24 -7.41 5.18
CA TRP A 22 -8.67 -7.22 5.37
C TRP A 22 -9.40 -8.56 5.48
N LEU A 23 -10.51 -8.54 6.20
CA LEU A 23 -11.47 -9.63 6.33
C LEU A 23 -12.86 -9.06 6.11
N ALA A 24 -13.56 -9.57 5.10
CA ALA A 24 -14.92 -9.17 4.80
C ALA A 24 -15.93 -9.97 5.67
N PRO A 25 -17.13 -9.43 5.91
CA PRO A 25 -18.20 -10.15 6.63
C PRO A 25 -18.56 -11.50 5.99
N SER A 26 -18.36 -11.65 4.67
CA SER A 26 -18.55 -12.92 3.95
C SER A 26 -17.50 -13.99 4.29
N GLY A 27 -16.47 -13.66 5.11
CA GLY A 27 -15.34 -14.53 5.40
C GLY A 27 -14.23 -14.48 4.33
N SER A 28 -14.42 -13.73 3.25
CA SER A 28 -13.36 -13.45 2.28
C SER A 28 -12.27 -12.62 2.95
N ARG A 29 -11.01 -12.92 2.62
CA ARG A 29 -9.86 -12.26 3.24
C ARG A 29 -8.80 -11.95 2.20
N GLY A 30 -8.00 -10.91 2.46
CA GLY A 30 -7.00 -10.52 1.50
C GLY A 30 -6.00 -9.49 2.02
N LEU A 31 -5.20 -9.02 1.08
CA LEU A 31 -4.22 -7.97 1.27
C LEU A 31 -4.41 -6.93 0.17
N THR A 32 -4.37 -5.66 0.55
CA THR A 32 -4.22 -4.54 -0.39
C THR A 32 -2.91 -3.83 -0.11
N ALA A 33 -2.03 -3.77 -1.10
CA ALA A 33 -0.82 -2.96 -1.04
C ALA A 33 -1.00 -1.69 -1.88
N ARG A 34 -0.43 -0.58 -1.41
CA ARG A 34 -0.49 0.73 -2.06
C ARG A 34 0.90 1.28 -2.25
N PHE A 35 1.07 1.95 -3.38
CA PHE A 35 2.33 2.52 -3.81
C PHE A 35 2.09 3.92 -4.38
N TRP A 36 3.07 4.78 -4.25
CA TRP A 36 3.15 6.02 -5.02
C TRP A 36 4.03 5.78 -6.25
N ASP A 37 3.48 6.01 -7.43
CA ASP A 37 4.26 6.04 -8.66
C ASP A 37 4.93 7.42 -8.77
N VAL A 38 6.22 7.45 -8.49
CA VAL A 38 7.01 8.70 -8.39
C VAL A 38 7.08 9.40 -9.74
N GLU A 39 7.18 8.64 -10.84
CA GLU A 39 7.36 9.19 -12.18
C GLU A 39 6.04 9.69 -12.78
N ASN A 40 4.91 9.04 -12.42
CA ASN A 40 3.60 9.38 -12.95
C ASN A 40 2.72 10.17 -11.96
N CYS A 41 3.24 10.51 -10.78
CA CYS A 41 2.55 11.26 -9.72
C CYS A 41 1.15 10.71 -9.41
N ARG A 42 1.03 9.40 -9.21
CA ARG A 42 -0.26 8.76 -8.96
C ARG A 42 -0.20 7.65 -7.93
N LEU A 43 -1.35 7.44 -7.26
CA LEU A 43 -1.54 6.33 -6.35
C LEU A 43 -1.81 5.05 -7.15
N GLU A 44 -1.03 4.02 -6.91
CA GLU A 44 -1.21 2.68 -7.43
C GLU A 44 -1.61 1.73 -6.32
N SER A 45 -2.44 0.75 -6.65
CA SER A 45 -2.84 -0.28 -5.70
C SER A 45 -2.88 -1.66 -6.34
N VAL A 46 -2.68 -2.69 -5.53
CA VAL A 46 -2.88 -4.07 -5.91
C VAL A 46 -3.58 -4.81 -4.77
N THR A 47 -4.59 -5.59 -5.12
CA THR A 47 -5.34 -6.39 -4.15
C THR A 47 -5.27 -7.86 -4.53
N THR A 48 -4.92 -8.71 -3.57
CA THR A 48 -5.07 -10.17 -3.67
C THR A 48 -5.96 -10.67 -2.54
N GLY A 49 -6.72 -11.73 -2.80
CA GLY A 49 -7.63 -12.26 -1.79
C GLY A 49 -8.08 -13.68 -2.10
N ARG A 50 -8.73 -14.28 -1.11
CA ARG A 50 -9.32 -15.61 -1.18
C ARG A 50 -10.75 -15.54 -0.65
N ALA A 51 -11.64 -16.25 -1.31
CA ALA A 51 -12.98 -16.46 -0.80
C ALA A 51 -12.95 -17.33 0.48
N ALA A 52 -14.00 -17.25 1.28
CA ALA A 52 -14.13 -18.07 2.47
C ALA A 52 -13.98 -19.56 2.13
N GLY A 53 -13.16 -20.28 2.89
CA GLY A 53 -12.99 -21.72 2.77
C GLY A 53 -12.20 -22.23 1.54
N THR A 54 -11.75 -21.36 0.63
CA THR A 54 -11.08 -21.77 -0.62
C THR A 54 -9.59 -22.02 -0.51
N ASP A 55 -8.93 -21.46 0.47
CA ASP A 55 -7.48 -21.63 0.65
C ASP A 55 -7.10 -21.53 2.13
N PRO A 56 -6.98 -22.67 2.83
CA PRO A 56 -6.59 -22.71 4.23
C PRO A 56 -5.13 -22.25 4.46
N THR A 57 -4.31 -22.26 3.40
CA THR A 57 -2.89 -21.86 3.49
C THR A 57 -2.67 -20.35 3.38
N PHE A 58 -3.69 -19.58 2.99
CA PHE A 58 -3.61 -18.14 2.90
C PHE A 58 -3.50 -17.52 4.30
N GLN A 59 -2.31 -17.12 4.67
CA GLN A 59 -1.97 -16.64 6.01
C GLN A 59 -1.57 -15.16 5.98
N ARG A 60 -1.78 -14.47 7.12
CA ARG A 60 -1.32 -13.10 7.37
C ARG A 60 0.17 -13.09 7.75
N ALA A 61 1.01 -13.75 6.96
CA ALA A 61 2.43 -13.78 7.20
C ALA A 61 3.14 -12.82 6.25
N ASP A 62 4.00 -11.98 6.80
CA ASP A 62 4.73 -10.94 6.07
C ASP A 62 5.84 -11.46 5.15
N ASN A 63 6.26 -12.71 5.36
CA ASN A 63 7.35 -13.37 4.65
C ASN A 63 6.89 -14.36 3.56
N ILE A 64 5.59 -14.60 3.42
CA ILE A 64 5.04 -15.51 2.40
C ILE A 64 4.80 -14.74 1.10
N PRO A 65 5.23 -15.25 -0.07
CA PRO A 65 4.93 -14.64 -1.36
C PRO A 65 3.41 -14.60 -1.63
N LEU A 66 2.88 -13.41 -1.88
CA LEU A 66 1.44 -13.18 -2.06
C LEU A 66 1.10 -12.43 -3.33
N VAL A 67 1.88 -11.43 -3.68
CA VAL A 67 1.65 -10.54 -4.82
C VAL A 67 2.91 -10.51 -5.67
N TRP A 68 2.78 -10.75 -6.96
CA TRP A 68 3.88 -10.73 -7.94
C TRP A 68 5.08 -11.62 -7.55
N GLY A 69 4.82 -12.69 -6.80
CA GLY A 69 5.87 -13.56 -6.27
C GLY A 69 6.67 -12.98 -5.11
N ALA A 70 6.29 -11.79 -4.60
CA ALA A 70 6.94 -11.13 -3.48
C ALA A 70 6.11 -11.25 -2.20
N SER A 71 6.79 -11.28 -1.06
CA SER A 71 6.16 -11.19 0.27
C SER A 71 5.82 -9.73 0.61
N VAL A 72 4.97 -9.53 1.60
CA VAL A 72 4.64 -8.17 2.10
C VAL A 72 5.91 -7.45 2.57
N ARG A 73 6.77 -8.13 3.31
CA ARG A 73 8.06 -7.60 3.75
C ARG A 73 8.92 -7.13 2.56
N ALA A 74 9.01 -7.96 1.52
CA ALA A 74 9.75 -7.59 0.32
C ALA A 74 9.12 -6.39 -0.40
N LEU A 75 7.80 -6.36 -0.57
CA LEU A 75 7.12 -5.24 -1.21
C LEU A 75 7.29 -3.90 -0.49
N LEU A 76 7.45 -3.92 0.84
CA LEU A 76 7.57 -2.71 1.66
C LEU A 76 9.02 -2.35 2.00
N SER A 77 10.01 -3.15 1.57
CA SER A 77 11.42 -2.93 1.94
C SER A 77 12.09 -1.76 1.22
N GLY A 78 11.49 -1.21 0.18
CA GLY A 78 12.03 -0.08 -0.57
C GLY A 78 11.36 0.13 -1.91
N PRO A 79 11.79 1.16 -2.66
CA PRO A 79 11.27 1.45 -3.99
C PRO A 79 11.47 0.29 -4.95
N LEU A 80 10.50 0.09 -5.83
CA LEU A 80 10.50 -1.05 -6.74
C LEU A 80 10.01 -0.67 -8.14
N ARG A 81 10.39 -1.46 -9.13
CA ARG A 81 9.86 -1.43 -10.50
C ARG A 81 9.19 -2.76 -10.83
N LEU A 82 8.15 -2.66 -11.65
CA LEU A 82 7.43 -3.82 -12.16
C LEU A 82 7.77 -4.07 -13.63
N THR A 83 7.89 -5.35 -13.98
CA THR A 83 7.97 -5.78 -15.37
C THR A 83 6.80 -6.71 -15.66
N GLY A 84 6.14 -6.52 -16.80
CA GLY A 84 4.98 -7.32 -17.22
C GLY A 84 3.71 -7.02 -16.40
N ALA A 85 3.61 -5.81 -15.84
CA ALA A 85 2.43 -5.40 -15.08
C ALA A 85 1.21 -5.26 -16.00
N THR A 86 0.04 -5.55 -15.43
CA THR A 86 -1.26 -5.33 -16.09
C THR A 86 -2.17 -4.57 -15.15
N ARG A 87 -3.08 -3.78 -15.74
CA ARG A 87 -4.09 -2.99 -15.02
C ARG A 87 -5.47 -3.58 -15.28
N ARG A 88 -6.25 -3.67 -14.23
CA ARG A 88 -7.65 -4.09 -14.28
C ARG A 88 -8.53 -2.93 -14.74
N THR A 89 -9.76 -3.23 -15.12
CA THR A 89 -10.77 -2.23 -15.52
C THR A 89 -11.15 -1.25 -14.40
N ASP A 90 -10.96 -1.65 -13.12
CA ASP A 90 -11.15 -0.79 -11.96
C ASP A 90 -9.96 0.15 -11.67
N GLY A 91 -8.95 0.15 -12.53
CA GLY A 91 -7.76 0.99 -12.41
C GLY A 91 -6.64 0.41 -11.53
N ALA A 92 -6.90 -0.62 -10.74
CA ALA A 92 -5.89 -1.25 -9.89
C ALA A 92 -4.93 -2.15 -10.70
N LEU A 93 -3.71 -2.32 -10.20
CA LEU A 93 -2.76 -3.29 -10.76
C LEU A 93 -3.25 -4.72 -10.48
N ALA A 94 -3.10 -5.60 -11.46
CA ALA A 94 -3.47 -7.00 -11.29
C ALA A 94 -2.40 -7.78 -10.51
N PRO A 95 -2.78 -8.67 -9.57
CA PRO A 95 -1.85 -9.53 -8.84
C PRO A 95 -1.38 -10.72 -9.70
N SER A 96 -0.90 -10.43 -10.91
CA SER A 96 -0.53 -11.44 -11.91
C SER A 96 0.79 -12.13 -11.56
N ALA A 97 0.84 -13.46 -11.68
CA ALA A 97 2.08 -14.22 -11.55
C ALA A 97 3.11 -13.94 -12.68
N ARG A 98 2.70 -13.26 -13.74
CA ARG A 98 3.59 -12.84 -14.84
C ARG A 98 4.30 -11.52 -14.55
N THR A 99 3.85 -10.79 -13.54
CA THR A 99 4.50 -9.55 -13.10
C THR A 99 5.66 -9.90 -12.19
N THR A 100 6.81 -9.30 -12.45
CA THR A 100 8.01 -9.47 -11.61
C THR A 100 8.39 -8.17 -10.94
N VAL A 101 8.93 -8.27 -9.73
CA VAL A 101 9.37 -7.15 -8.90
C VAL A 101 10.88 -7.03 -8.93
N ARG A 102 11.40 -5.82 -9.08
CA ARG A 102 12.81 -5.49 -8.92
C ARG A 102 12.96 -4.30 -7.99
N HIS A 103 13.66 -4.47 -6.89
CA HIS A 103 13.99 -3.38 -5.96
C HIS A 103 15.01 -2.43 -6.59
N CYS A 104 14.90 -1.13 -6.30
CA CYS A 104 15.62 -0.05 -6.96
C CYS A 104 16.35 0.86 -5.95
N GLY A 105 17.06 0.29 -4.99
CA GLY A 105 17.84 1.07 -4.02
C GLY A 105 17.02 1.58 -2.83
N GLY A 106 17.49 2.68 -2.24
CA GLY A 106 16.87 3.35 -1.08
C GLY A 106 15.93 4.48 -1.48
N TYR A 107 15.69 5.36 -0.53
CA TYR A 107 14.80 6.53 -0.67
C TYR A 107 15.56 7.84 -0.92
N ASP A 108 16.90 7.79 -1.00
CA ASP A 108 17.77 8.97 -1.01
C ASP A 108 17.47 9.95 -2.17
N ASP A 109 17.05 9.41 -3.32
CA ASP A 109 16.70 10.19 -4.51
C ASP A 109 15.20 10.50 -4.62
N ILE A 110 14.41 10.23 -3.56
CA ILE A 110 12.96 10.44 -3.55
C ILE A 110 12.59 11.61 -2.66
N ASP A 111 11.97 12.64 -3.24
CA ASP A 111 11.43 13.77 -2.47
C ASP A 111 10.14 13.35 -1.73
N LEU A 112 10.31 12.82 -0.52
CA LEU A 112 9.20 12.37 0.32
C LEU A 112 8.29 13.52 0.72
N ALA A 113 8.80 14.75 0.85
CA ALA A 113 8.00 15.93 1.20
C ALA A 113 7.05 16.31 0.06
N ALA A 114 7.56 16.30 -1.18
CA ALA A 114 6.72 16.50 -2.36
C ALA A 114 5.63 15.45 -2.46
N ILE A 115 5.95 14.16 -2.25
CA ILE A 115 4.96 13.08 -2.28
C ILE A 115 3.90 13.25 -1.18
N ALA A 116 4.30 13.62 0.03
CA ALA A 116 3.36 13.88 1.11
C ALA A 116 2.40 15.03 0.78
N HIS A 117 2.90 16.07 0.11
CA HIS A 117 2.08 17.19 -0.38
C HIS A 117 1.06 16.73 -1.45
N GLU A 118 1.51 15.97 -2.45
CA GLU A 118 0.65 15.43 -3.51
C GLU A 118 -0.44 14.51 -2.96
N LEU A 119 -0.10 13.60 -2.05
CA LEU A 119 -1.07 12.73 -1.40
C LEU A 119 -2.15 13.52 -0.63
N ARG A 120 -1.77 14.60 0.06
CA ARG A 120 -2.72 15.50 0.73
C ARG A 120 -3.63 16.23 -0.27
N ALA A 121 -3.10 16.63 -1.43
CA ALA A 121 -3.87 17.29 -2.48
C ALA A 121 -4.91 16.35 -3.09
N LEU A 122 -4.55 15.09 -3.37
CA LEU A 122 -5.49 14.07 -3.88
C LEU A 122 -6.66 13.82 -2.94
N GLN A 123 -6.46 13.89 -1.62
CA GLN A 123 -7.52 13.68 -0.63
C GLN A 123 -8.51 14.84 -0.54
N ARG A 124 -8.11 16.04 -0.95
CA ARG A 124 -8.96 17.25 -0.94
C ARG A 124 -9.74 17.47 -2.24
N GLY A 125 -9.42 16.71 -3.29
CA GLY A 125 -10.02 16.87 -4.61
C GLY A 125 -11.48 16.41 -4.68
N PRO A 126 -12.28 16.96 -5.61
CA PRO A 126 -13.71 16.65 -5.76
C PRO A 126 -14.00 15.21 -6.23
N GLY A 127 -12.97 14.41 -6.55
CA GLY A 127 -13.10 13.01 -6.94
C GLY A 127 -13.08 12.00 -5.77
N ALA A 128 -12.96 12.46 -4.52
CA ALA A 128 -12.94 11.60 -3.33
C ALA A 128 -14.31 10.95 -3.00
N ALA A 129 -15.39 11.34 -3.70
CA ALA A 129 -16.75 10.83 -3.51
C ALA A 129 -17.14 9.81 -4.60
N SER A 130 -16.27 8.82 -4.90
CA SER A 130 -16.69 7.69 -5.73
C SER A 130 -17.56 6.73 -4.91
N PHE A 131 -18.64 6.21 -5.52
CA PHE A 131 -19.57 5.23 -4.92
C PHE A 131 -18.93 3.85 -4.63
N GLU A 132 -17.72 3.59 -5.04
CA GLU A 132 -16.92 2.47 -4.55
C GLU A 132 -16.41 2.82 -3.16
N ALA A 133 -16.56 1.90 -2.20
CA ALA A 133 -16.16 2.11 -0.81
C ALA A 133 -14.78 2.81 -0.77
N PRO A 134 -14.73 4.05 -0.27
CA PRO A 134 -13.51 4.83 -0.38
C PRO A 134 -12.41 4.07 0.34
N LEU A 135 -11.34 3.75 -0.39
CA LEU A 135 -10.14 3.21 0.24
C LEU A 135 -9.75 4.22 1.34
N PRO A 136 -9.46 3.75 2.56
CA PRO A 136 -9.09 4.65 3.64
C PRO A 136 -7.97 5.59 3.16
N PRO A 137 -8.01 6.86 3.55
CA PRO A 137 -7.05 7.85 3.09
C PRO A 137 -5.62 7.38 3.42
N VAL A 138 -4.72 7.53 2.46
CA VAL A 138 -3.29 7.26 2.69
C VAL A 138 -2.65 8.57 3.13
N ARG A 139 -2.07 8.59 4.33
CA ARG A 139 -1.26 9.70 4.83
C ARG A 139 0.19 9.25 4.88
N LEU A 140 1.07 10.04 4.34
CA LEU A 140 2.50 9.88 4.54
C LEU A 140 2.92 10.81 5.68
N LEU A 141 3.31 10.22 6.79
CA LEU A 141 3.92 10.92 7.91
C LEU A 141 5.43 10.95 7.68
N LEU A 142 6.01 12.12 7.80
CA LEU A 142 7.46 12.31 7.80
C LEU A 142 7.86 12.59 9.25
N PRO A 143 8.24 11.55 10.02
CA PRO A 143 8.56 11.75 11.43
C PRO A 143 9.82 12.60 11.57
N ASP A 144 9.82 13.52 12.54
CA ASP A 144 11.04 14.12 13.06
C ASP A 144 11.79 13.05 13.85
N PRO A 145 13.06 12.72 13.51
CA PRO A 145 13.82 11.72 14.27
C PRO A 145 13.95 12.03 15.76
N SER A 146 13.90 13.31 16.14
CA SER A 146 13.90 13.75 17.54
C SER A 146 12.54 13.68 18.21
N GLY A 147 11.46 13.57 17.43
CA GLY A 147 10.06 13.49 17.87
C GLY A 147 9.52 12.07 18.00
N LEU A 148 10.37 11.06 17.94
CA LEU A 148 9.96 9.67 18.16
C LEU A 148 9.83 9.37 19.65
N GLY A 149 8.60 9.19 20.12
CA GLY A 149 8.31 8.79 21.47
C GLY A 149 8.61 7.32 21.77
N ARG A 150 8.46 6.91 23.00
CA ARG A 150 8.57 5.51 23.41
C ARG A 150 7.29 4.77 23.01
N ILE A 151 7.44 3.53 22.57
CA ILE A 151 6.31 2.62 22.37
C ILE A 151 5.83 2.14 23.75
N ASP A 152 4.57 2.38 24.05
CA ASP A 152 3.91 1.94 25.27
C ASP A 152 2.73 1.02 24.96
N LEU A 153 2.35 0.17 25.92
CA LEU A 153 1.16 -0.68 25.83
C LEU A 153 -0.03 0.05 26.47
N ASP A 154 -1.05 0.36 25.69
CA ASP A 154 -2.35 0.73 26.21
C ASP A 154 -3.07 -0.55 26.69
N GLU A 155 -3.04 -0.78 28.01
CA GLU A 155 -3.62 -1.97 28.62
C GLU A 155 -5.15 -2.00 28.53
N ILE A 156 -5.80 -0.83 28.42
CA ILE A 156 -7.26 -0.73 28.33
C ILE A 156 -7.73 -1.21 26.95
N HIS A 157 -7.10 -0.72 25.89
CA HIS A 157 -7.46 -1.07 24.51
C HIS A 157 -6.65 -2.25 23.96
N GLN A 158 -5.71 -2.80 24.73
CA GLN A 158 -4.83 -3.92 24.36
C GLN A 158 -4.09 -3.67 23.04
N GLN A 159 -3.55 -2.47 22.88
CA GLN A 159 -2.81 -2.06 21.68
C GLN A 159 -1.52 -1.33 22.05
N TYR A 160 -0.53 -1.42 21.16
CA TYR A 160 0.68 -0.60 21.30
C TYR A 160 0.42 0.79 20.75
N VAL A 161 0.83 1.79 21.50
CA VAL A 161 0.76 3.21 21.14
C VAL A 161 2.18 3.73 20.95
N TRP A 162 2.40 4.38 19.82
CA TRP A 162 3.69 4.97 19.49
C TRP A 162 3.52 6.46 19.16
N PRO A 163 3.76 7.37 20.10
CA PRO A 163 3.72 8.80 19.84
C PRO A 163 4.81 9.20 18.84
N VAL A 164 4.43 9.84 17.77
CA VAL A 164 5.33 10.32 16.71
C VAL A 164 5.01 11.78 16.42
N CYS A 165 5.99 12.67 16.59
CA CYS A 165 5.89 14.02 16.06
C CYS A 165 6.33 14.04 14.60
N ASP A 166 5.59 14.70 13.75
CA ASP A 166 6.01 14.93 12.37
C ASP A 166 6.88 16.20 12.24
N MET A 167 7.45 16.39 11.06
CA MET A 167 8.27 17.57 10.78
C MET A 167 7.51 18.91 10.83
N ALA A 168 6.18 18.89 10.92
CA ALA A 168 5.34 20.06 11.16
C ALA A 168 5.08 20.31 12.65
N GLY A 169 5.56 19.42 13.54
CA GLY A 169 5.37 19.48 14.98
C GLY A 169 4.00 18.95 15.45
N GLU A 170 3.26 18.27 14.57
CA GLU A 170 2.01 17.60 14.94
C GLU A 170 2.30 16.24 15.56
N GLU A 171 1.67 15.95 16.71
CA GLU A 171 1.76 14.65 17.37
C GLU A 171 0.71 13.69 16.81
N HIS A 172 1.16 12.47 16.52
CA HIS A 172 0.33 11.36 16.02
C HIS A 172 0.48 10.16 16.95
N LEU A 173 -0.63 9.48 17.25
CA LEU A 173 -0.72 8.30 18.13
C LEU A 173 -1.13 7.06 17.34
#